data_7e09d8ec9b66975478e0bcd7117ea38a
#
_entry.id   7e09d8ec9b66975478e0bcd7117ea38a
#
_cell.length_a   1.000
_cell.length_b   1.000
_cell.length_c   1.000
_cell.angle_alpha   90.00
_cell.angle_beta   90.00
_cell.angle_gamma   90.00
#
_symmetry.space_group_name_H-M   'P 1'
#
loop_
_entity.id
_entity.type
_entity.pdbx_description
1 polymer ?
#
loop_
_entity_poly.entity_id
_entity_poly.type
_entity_poly.pdbx_seq_one_letter_code
_entity_poly.pdbx_strand_id
1 'polypeptide(L)'
;MCLPIESLPLTQAVGAVLRENIYAERDHPPFDRVAMDGIALATRAGESAGHLRIAGTQAAGDPPLSLEDPSTCIETMTGAILPRGCDAVVPVEHLERDGAIVHVRAPAKPWQNVHRRGSDCRQGALLLAAGTRLSPPEVAIAAGAGMARVRVAAQPMIVVISTGNELVEPGETIEPHQVRRSNSYGITASLRQHGLTRVADDHVRDDEVQLTDRLSFHLRTHDVLIMSGGVSMGKLDLVPKVLEKLGVDLVFHHIAQRPGKPMWFGVSQSGPAVFALPGNPVSTLVCLSRYVLPALSAAMGEAPKEPSRIALTAPVEVKAPLAFYMPVKLKTDDWGRTSAEPCPTNGSGDFTALAGTDGFVELPPGPNTFPKGFVARFFSW
;
A
#
# COMPACT_ATOMS: atom_id res chain seq x y z
N MET A 1 -11.14 -1.55 -17.63
CA MET A 1 -10.27 -0.37 -17.78
C MET A 1 -8.82 -0.83 -17.70
N CYS A 2 -7.99 -0.46 -18.67
CA CYS A 2 -6.55 -0.74 -18.66
C CYS A 2 -5.83 0.62 -18.68
N LEU A 3 -5.15 0.96 -17.59
CA LEU A 3 -4.43 2.21 -17.47
C LEU A 3 -3.08 2.13 -18.22
N PRO A 4 -2.61 3.21 -18.84
CA PRO A 4 -1.32 3.24 -19.51
C PRO A 4 -0.17 3.02 -18.51
N ILE A 5 1.00 2.71 -19.05
CA ILE A 5 2.24 2.58 -18.26
C ILE A 5 3.04 3.86 -18.46
N GLU A 6 3.51 4.42 -17.36
CA GLU A 6 4.40 5.57 -17.36
C GLU A 6 5.73 5.26 -16.67
N SER A 7 6.74 6.07 -16.92
CA SER A 7 8.04 5.96 -16.27
C SER A 7 8.20 7.08 -15.25
N LEU A 8 8.37 6.73 -13.97
CA LEU A 8 8.60 7.68 -12.90
C LEU A 8 10.05 7.64 -12.41
N PRO A 9 10.65 8.78 -12.04
CA PRO A 9 11.85 8.78 -11.22
C PRO A 9 11.60 8.03 -9.91
N LEU A 10 12.57 7.27 -9.44
CA LEU A 10 12.41 6.47 -8.22
C LEU A 10 12.05 7.32 -6.99
N THR A 11 12.53 8.56 -6.93
CA THR A 11 12.20 9.53 -5.87
C THR A 11 10.73 9.95 -5.82
N GLN A 12 9.95 9.67 -6.87
CA GLN A 12 8.51 9.99 -6.99
C GLN A 12 7.64 8.73 -7.02
N ALA A 13 8.24 7.54 -6.84
CA ALA A 13 7.57 6.28 -7.09
C ALA A 13 6.83 5.69 -5.88
N VAL A 14 6.94 6.29 -4.68
CA VAL A 14 6.21 5.83 -3.48
C VAL A 14 4.69 5.85 -3.74
N GLY A 15 4.03 4.73 -3.43
CA GLY A 15 2.59 4.55 -3.65
C GLY A 15 2.21 4.12 -5.07
N ALA A 16 3.12 4.19 -6.05
CA ALA A 16 2.87 3.70 -7.40
C ALA A 16 2.85 2.16 -7.47
N VAL A 17 2.17 1.62 -8.48
CA VAL A 17 2.09 0.17 -8.72
C VAL A 17 3.00 -0.22 -9.87
N LEU A 18 3.97 -1.10 -9.62
CA LEU A 18 4.92 -1.59 -10.63
C LEU A 18 4.20 -2.30 -11.79
N ARG A 19 4.66 -2.02 -13.01
CA ARG A 19 4.22 -2.69 -14.24
C ARG A 19 5.36 -3.40 -14.95
N GLU A 20 6.45 -3.64 -14.23
CA GLU A 20 7.60 -4.44 -14.64
C GLU A 20 8.13 -5.25 -13.46
N ASN A 21 8.90 -6.27 -13.75
CA ASN A 21 9.66 -7.01 -12.75
C ASN A 21 11.03 -6.36 -12.57
N ILE A 22 11.51 -6.27 -11.33
CA ILE A 22 12.86 -5.79 -11.01
C ILE A 22 13.69 -6.98 -10.55
N TYR A 23 14.86 -7.16 -11.18
CA TYR A 23 15.78 -8.24 -10.92
C TYR A 23 17.08 -7.71 -10.33
N ALA A 24 17.78 -8.54 -9.56
CA ALA A 24 19.10 -8.22 -9.05
C ALA A 24 20.11 -8.07 -10.22
N GLU A 25 20.71 -6.88 -10.35
CA GLU A 25 21.72 -6.62 -11.40
C GLU A 25 23.03 -7.37 -11.15
N ARG A 26 23.32 -7.75 -9.89
CA ARG A 26 24.49 -8.49 -9.42
C ARG A 26 24.17 -9.28 -8.17
N ASP A 27 25.09 -10.14 -7.72
CA ASP A 27 24.97 -10.84 -6.44
C ASP A 27 24.83 -9.83 -5.28
N HIS A 28 24.06 -10.18 -4.23
CA HIS A 28 23.98 -9.45 -2.99
C HIS A 28 24.40 -10.35 -1.82
N PRO A 29 25.42 -9.95 -1.01
CA PRO A 29 26.37 -8.88 -1.31
C PRO A 29 27.20 -9.18 -2.58
N PRO A 30 27.75 -8.14 -3.26
CA PRO A 30 28.43 -8.31 -4.54
C PRO A 30 29.84 -8.96 -4.43
N PHE A 31 30.38 -9.01 -3.22
CA PHE A 31 31.66 -9.61 -2.86
C PHE A 31 31.57 -10.18 -1.45
N ASP A 32 32.53 -11.01 -1.04
CA ASP A 32 32.68 -11.41 0.36
C ASP A 32 32.97 -10.16 1.18
N ARG A 33 32.02 -9.80 2.07
CA ARG A 33 31.98 -8.51 2.79
C ARG A 33 32.32 -8.69 4.26
N VAL A 34 33.20 -7.88 4.77
CA VAL A 34 33.51 -7.78 6.19
C VAL A 34 32.27 -7.35 6.97
N ALA A 35 31.89 -8.14 7.98
CA ALA A 35 30.68 -7.88 8.77
C ALA A 35 30.94 -7.06 10.05
N MET A 36 32.18 -6.98 10.52
CA MET A 36 32.59 -6.29 11.76
C MET A 36 33.96 -5.66 11.61
N ASP A 37 34.19 -4.55 12.32
CA ASP A 37 35.52 -3.94 12.40
C ASP A 37 36.50 -4.88 13.14
N GLY A 38 37.73 -5.02 12.63
CA GLY A 38 38.69 -5.94 13.20
C GLY A 38 39.86 -6.22 12.29
N ILE A 39 40.35 -7.44 12.30
CA ILE A 39 41.41 -7.90 11.41
C ILE A 39 40.93 -9.08 10.55
N ALA A 40 41.25 -9.06 9.25
CA ALA A 40 41.11 -10.20 8.37
C ALA A 40 42.40 -11.02 8.37
N LEU A 41 42.26 -12.36 8.37
CA LEU A 41 43.38 -13.31 8.39
C LEU A 41 43.04 -14.58 7.60
N ALA A 42 44.05 -15.41 7.35
CA ALA A 42 43.89 -16.75 6.79
C ALA A 42 43.86 -17.78 7.93
N THR A 43 42.72 -18.46 8.10
CA THR A 43 42.52 -19.42 9.20
C THR A 43 43.44 -20.63 9.12
N ARG A 44 43.93 -21.02 7.91
CA ARG A 44 44.91 -22.13 7.74
C ARG A 44 46.30 -21.82 8.29
N ALA A 45 46.66 -20.52 8.42
CA ALA A 45 47.85 -20.08 9.10
C ALA A 45 47.63 -19.90 10.61
N GLY A 46 46.38 -19.84 11.04
CA GLY A 46 45.95 -19.45 12.38
C GLY A 46 45.60 -20.59 13.33
N GLU A 47 46.19 -21.80 13.16
CA GLU A 47 46.25 -22.75 14.28
C GLU A 47 47.06 -22.18 15.46
N SER A 48 47.67 -21.02 15.26
CA SER A 48 48.28 -20.22 16.27
C SER A 48 47.38 -19.04 16.67
N ALA A 49 46.64 -19.18 17.77
CA ALA A 49 46.32 -18.06 18.63
C ALA A 49 47.70 -17.38 18.93
N GLY A 50 48.01 -16.31 18.24
CA GLY A 50 49.34 -15.74 18.25
C GLY A 50 49.36 -14.27 17.92
N HIS A 51 50.52 -13.69 18.02
CA HIS A 51 50.75 -12.30 17.62
C HIS A 51 50.87 -12.20 16.11
N LEU A 52 50.00 -11.38 15.51
CA LEU A 52 50.02 -11.08 14.07
C LEU A 52 50.41 -9.64 13.86
N ARG A 53 51.24 -9.37 12.84
CA ARG A 53 51.53 -7.99 12.44
C ARG A 53 50.51 -7.49 11.42
N ILE A 54 49.98 -6.29 11.63
CA ILE A 54 49.13 -5.61 10.68
C ILE A 54 49.97 -5.19 9.46
N ALA A 55 49.62 -5.73 8.28
CA ALA A 55 50.33 -5.46 7.02
C ALA A 55 49.67 -4.30 6.22
N GLY A 56 48.45 -3.91 6.56
CA GLY A 56 47.71 -2.84 5.90
C GLY A 56 46.32 -2.67 6.46
N THR A 57 45.57 -1.69 5.93
CA THR A 57 44.18 -1.41 6.33
C THR A 57 43.30 -1.41 5.10
N GLN A 58 42.20 -2.19 5.12
CA GLN A 58 41.18 -2.30 4.09
C GLN A 58 39.95 -1.54 4.52
N ALA A 59 39.72 -0.37 3.93
CA ALA A 59 38.51 0.40 4.17
C ALA A 59 37.37 0.01 3.20
N ALA A 60 36.13 0.37 3.59
CA ALA A 60 34.99 0.23 2.71
C ALA A 60 35.13 1.17 1.50
N GLY A 61 34.86 0.65 0.30
CA GLY A 61 35.01 1.39 -0.96
C GLY A 61 36.38 1.29 -1.63
N ASP A 62 37.41 0.81 -0.93
CA ASP A 62 38.71 0.60 -1.50
C ASP A 62 38.80 -0.70 -2.30
N PRO A 63 39.69 -0.74 -3.32
CA PRO A 63 40.02 -2.00 -4.00
C PRO A 63 40.59 -3.03 -3.01
N PRO A 64 40.38 -4.35 -3.25
CA PRO A 64 40.80 -5.39 -2.31
C PRO A 64 42.34 -5.47 -2.21
N LEU A 65 42.86 -5.39 -0.99
CA LEU A 65 44.20 -5.74 -0.67
C LEU A 65 44.46 -7.25 -0.78
N SER A 66 45.70 -7.68 -0.88
CA SER A 66 46.14 -9.07 -0.80
C SER A 66 46.91 -9.33 0.45
N LEU A 67 46.65 -10.42 1.15
CA LEU A 67 47.48 -10.94 2.23
C LEU A 67 48.62 -11.75 1.62
N GLU A 68 49.80 -11.11 1.47
CA GLU A 68 50.98 -11.75 0.83
C GLU A 68 51.66 -12.75 1.78
N ASP A 69 51.69 -12.43 3.08
CA ASP A 69 52.28 -13.28 4.11
C ASP A 69 51.18 -13.78 5.08
N PRO A 70 50.87 -15.09 5.07
CA PRO A 70 49.85 -15.67 5.97
C PRO A 70 50.13 -15.51 7.46
N SER A 71 51.37 -15.15 7.86
CA SER A 71 51.71 -14.84 9.25
C SER A 71 51.37 -13.42 9.67
N THR A 72 50.75 -12.63 8.77
CA THR A 72 50.27 -11.28 9.02
C THR A 72 48.76 -11.19 8.95
N CYS A 73 48.21 -10.01 9.23
CA CYS A 73 46.78 -9.74 9.09
C CYS A 73 46.52 -8.37 8.44
N ILE A 74 45.34 -8.13 8.00
CA ILE A 74 44.90 -6.83 7.45
C ILE A 74 43.81 -6.28 8.35
N GLU A 75 43.99 -5.06 8.85
CA GLU A 75 42.93 -4.36 9.58
C GLU A 75 41.79 -4.05 8.63
N THR A 76 40.55 -4.31 9.04
CA THR A 76 39.38 -4.18 8.17
C THR A 76 38.24 -3.44 8.83
N MET A 77 37.53 -2.67 8.03
CA MET A 77 36.33 -1.93 8.44
C MET A 77 35.07 -2.64 7.95
N THR A 78 34.02 -2.54 8.75
CA THR A 78 32.68 -3.06 8.38
C THR A 78 32.25 -2.55 7.00
N GLY A 79 31.76 -3.47 6.16
CA GLY A 79 31.34 -3.15 4.79
C GLY A 79 32.47 -3.23 3.75
N ALA A 80 33.73 -3.34 4.16
CA ALA A 80 34.84 -3.51 3.22
C ALA A 80 34.77 -4.86 2.49
N ILE A 81 35.40 -4.92 1.32
CA ILE A 81 35.66 -6.20 0.64
C ILE A 81 36.67 -7.00 1.46
N LEU A 82 36.42 -8.32 1.64
CA LEU A 82 37.40 -9.18 2.29
C LEU A 82 38.69 -9.21 1.48
N PRO A 83 39.90 -8.93 2.12
CA PRO A 83 41.14 -8.99 1.41
C PRO A 83 41.41 -10.38 0.82
N ARG A 84 42.04 -10.41 -0.35
CA ARG A 84 42.44 -11.68 -0.99
C ARG A 84 43.40 -12.46 -0.11
N GLY A 85 43.17 -13.78 -0.02
CA GLY A 85 43.99 -14.65 0.85
C GLY A 85 43.44 -14.75 2.29
N CYS A 86 42.53 -13.88 2.71
CA CYS A 86 41.82 -13.98 3.99
C CYS A 86 40.52 -14.77 3.84
N ASP A 87 40.12 -15.49 4.88
CA ASP A 87 38.89 -16.26 4.96
C ASP A 87 38.11 -16.08 6.27
N ALA A 88 38.58 -15.20 7.18
CA ALA A 88 37.89 -14.87 8.41
C ALA A 88 38.21 -13.45 8.88
N VAL A 89 37.29 -12.89 9.69
CA VAL A 89 37.48 -11.62 10.39
C VAL A 89 37.32 -11.84 11.88
N VAL A 90 38.30 -11.35 12.65
CA VAL A 90 38.26 -11.31 14.12
C VAL A 90 37.91 -9.90 14.56
N PRO A 91 36.78 -9.70 15.30
CA PRO A 91 36.37 -8.38 15.77
C PRO A 91 37.35 -7.75 16.74
N VAL A 92 37.39 -6.41 16.80
CA VAL A 92 38.29 -5.63 17.68
C VAL A 92 38.14 -6.03 19.14
N GLU A 93 36.98 -6.43 19.60
CA GLU A 93 36.68 -6.86 20.97
C GLU A 93 37.41 -8.15 21.37
N HIS A 94 37.86 -8.93 20.40
CA HIS A 94 38.59 -10.17 20.60
C HIS A 94 40.10 -10.05 20.37
N LEU A 95 40.59 -8.81 20.27
CA LEU A 95 42.00 -8.49 20.03
C LEU A 95 42.60 -7.77 21.21
N GLU A 96 43.90 -8.02 21.42
CA GLU A 96 44.79 -7.15 22.22
C GLU A 96 45.78 -6.52 21.26
N ARG A 97 45.84 -5.18 21.25
CA ARG A 97 46.67 -4.43 20.29
C ARG A 97 47.88 -3.80 21.01
N ASP A 98 49.07 -4.03 20.47
CA ASP A 98 50.29 -3.33 20.82
C ASP A 98 50.93 -2.75 19.55
N GLY A 99 50.64 -1.49 19.27
CA GLY A 99 51.07 -0.80 18.05
C GLY A 99 50.59 -1.49 16.77
N ALA A 100 51.51 -2.01 15.96
CA ALA A 100 51.23 -2.75 14.74
C ALA A 100 51.07 -4.26 14.95
N ILE A 101 51.18 -4.73 16.18
CA ILE A 101 51.01 -6.15 16.54
C ILE A 101 49.68 -6.33 17.23
N VAL A 102 48.96 -7.36 16.83
CA VAL A 102 47.70 -7.76 17.45
C VAL A 102 47.78 -9.19 17.96
N HIS A 103 47.28 -9.43 19.17
CA HIS A 103 47.11 -10.76 19.73
C HIS A 103 45.66 -11.20 19.62
N VAL A 104 45.43 -12.34 18.94
CA VAL A 104 44.12 -12.94 18.77
C VAL A 104 43.85 -13.86 19.97
N ARG A 105 42.81 -13.53 20.77
CA ARG A 105 42.48 -14.25 22.01
C ARG A 105 41.96 -15.67 21.81
N ALA A 106 41.36 -15.93 20.64
CA ALA A 106 40.81 -17.24 20.30
C ALA A 106 40.94 -17.51 18.79
N PRO A 107 41.19 -18.77 18.37
CA PRO A 107 41.27 -19.14 16.96
C PRO A 107 40.00 -18.74 16.20
N ALA A 108 40.16 -18.12 15.04
CA ALA A 108 39.04 -17.81 14.12
C ALA A 108 38.60 -19.08 13.34
N LYS A 109 37.33 -19.19 13.09
CA LYS A 109 36.79 -20.22 12.19
C LYS A 109 36.72 -19.71 10.77
N PRO A 110 36.88 -20.58 9.73
CA PRO A 110 36.69 -20.20 8.35
C PRO A 110 35.33 -19.49 8.15
N TRP A 111 35.33 -18.36 7.45
CA TRP A 111 34.18 -17.51 7.13
C TRP A 111 33.52 -16.84 8.34
N GLN A 112 34.17 -16.85 9.48
CA GLN A 112 33.69 -16.12 10.67
C GLN A 112 33.63 -14.62 10.35
N ASN A 113 32.49 -13.96 10.67
CA ASN A 113 32.24 -12.54 10.43
C ASN A 113 32.44 -12.07 8.98
N VAL A 114 32.24 -12.97 8.02
CA VAL A 114 32.23 -12.68 6.60
C VAL A 114 30.86 -12.93 6.02
N HIS A 115 30.26 -11.88 5.47
CA HIS A 115 29.01 -11.97 4.72
C HIS A 115 29.32 -12.37 3.28
N ARG A 116 29.04 -13.59 2.93
CA ARG A 116 29.51 -14.19 1.68
C ARG A 116 28.80 -13.62 0.46
N ARG A 117 29.53 -13.45 -0.63
CA ARG A 117 29.00 -13.04 -1.92
C ARG A 117 27.77 -13.86 -2.30
N GLY A 118 26.67 -13.17 -2.65
CA GLY A 118 25.43 -13.77 -3.11
C GLY A 118 24.67 -14.59 -2.06
N SER A 119 24.99 -14.43 -0.77
CA SER A 119 24.26 -15.11 0.31
C SER A 119 22.83 -14.62 0.48
N ASP A 120 22.56 -13.35 0.18
CA ASP A 120 21.22 -12.75 0.28
C ASP A 120 20.41 -13.03 -0.98
N CYS A 121 20.98 -12.72 -2.15
CA CYS A 121 20.40 -13.14 -3.43
C CYS A 121 21.45 -13.20 -4.54
N ARG A 122 21.17 -14.00 -5.57
CA ARG A 122 22.02 -14.12 -6.75
C ARG A 122 21.62 -13.14 -7.83
N GLN A 123 22.59 -12.76 -8.68
CA GLN A 123 22.33 -12.02 -9.90
C GLN A 123 21.19 -12.66 -10.70
N GLY A 124 20.26 -11.84 -11.22
CA GLY A 124 19.10 -12.28 -11.97
C GLY A 124 17.94 -12.80 -11.12
N ALA A 125 18.07 -12.84 -9.78
CA ALA A 125 16.94 -13.16 -8.91
C ALA A 125 15.86 -12.07 -8.99
N LEU A 126 14.59 -12.49 -8.98
CA LEU A 126 13.46 -11.57 -8.92
C LEU A 126 13.42 -10.90 -7.53
N LEU A 127 13.53 -9.57 -7.49
CA LEU A 127 13.45 -8.78 -6.27
C LEU A 127 12.05 -8.22 -6.04
N LEU A 128 11.45 -7.64 -7.08
CA LEU A 128 10.11 -7.08 -7.01
C LEU A 128 9.32 -7.53 -8.26
N ALA A 129 8.12 -8.05 -8.04
CA ALA A 129 7.23 -8.45 -9.11
C ALA A 129 6.37 -7.29 -9.63
N ALA A 130 6.00 -7.33 -10.89
CA ALA A 130 4.93 -6.47 -11.41
C ALA A 130 3.65 -6.66 -10.58
N GLY A 131 2.92 -5.56 -10.33
CA GLY A 131 1.76 -5.53 -9.43
C GLY A 131 2.11 -5.19 -7.96
N THR A 132 3.38 -5.06 -7.63
CA THR A 132 3.81 -4.59 -6.30
C THR A 132 3.53 -3.09 -6.16
N ARG A 133 2.85 -2.68 -5.09
CA ARG A 133 2.77 -1.26 -4.70
C ARG A 133 4.03 -0.87 -3.95
N LEU A 134 4.71 0.17 -4.43
CA LEU A 134 5.98 0.63 -3.89
C LEU A 134 5.79 1.35 -2.55
N SER A 135 6.32 0.78 -1.50
CA SER A 135 6.52 1.40 -0.19
C SER A 135 8.02 1.73 0.01
N PRO A 136 8.44 2.35 1.11
CA PRO A 136 9.85 2.68 1.32
C PRO A 136 10.82 1.50 1.15
N PRO A 137 10.55 0.27 1.66
CA PRO A 137 11.41 -0.88 1.41
C PRO A 137 11.55 -1.23 -0.08
N GLU A 138 10.44 -1.23 -0.85
CA GLU A 138 10.48 -1.56 -2.27
C GLU A 138 11.26 -0.51 -3.08
N VAL A 139 11.13 0.77 -2.71
CA VAL A 139 11.94 1.84 -3.33
C VAL A 139 13.42 1.64 -3.04
N ALA A 140 13.79 1.27 -1.81
CA ALA A 140 15.19 0.99 -1.45
C ALA A 140 15.74 -0.24 -2.19
N ILE A 141 14.94 -1.30 -2.33
CA ILE A 141 15.30 -2.49 -3.11
C ILE A 141 15.51 -2.14 -4.59
N ALA A 142 14.61 -1.36 -5.19
CA ALA A 142 14.75 -0.92 -6.56
C ALA A 142 16.02 -0.07 -6.78
N ALA A 143 16.33 0.84 -5.83
CA ALA A 143 17.58 1.61 -5.86
C ALA A 143 18.81 0.70 -5.75
N GLY A 144 18.79 -0.29 -4.85
CA GLY A 144 19.85 -1.28 -4.70
C GLY A 144 20.04 -2.17 -5.94
N ALA A 145 19.00 -2.34 -6.75
CA ALA A 145 19.04 -3.00 -8.05
C ALA A 145 19.51 -2.08 -9.20
N GLY A 146 19.93 -0.84 -8.90
CA GLY A 146 20.44 0.11 -9.90
C GLY A 146 19.37 0.89 -10.66
N MET A 147 18.09 0.80 -10.26
CA MET A 147 16.99 1.50 -10.95
C MET A 147 16.98 2.98 -10.60
N ALA A 148 17.14 3.87 -11.60
CA ALA A 148 16.92 5.31 -11.44
C ALA A 148 15.46 5.70 -11.71
N ARG A 149 14.78 4.93 -12.53
CA ARG A 149 13.38 5.08 -12.93
C ARG A 149 12.70 3.73 -12.95
N VAL A 150 11.40 3.71 -12.72
CA VAL A 150 10.57 2.51 -12.73
C VAL A 150 9.34 2.70 -13.62
N ARG A 151 8.90 1.61 -14.26
CA ARG A 151 7.66 1.58 -15.04
C ARG A 151 6.51 1.23 -14.12
N VAL A 152 5.53 2.12 -14.04
CA VAL A 152 4.38 2.01 -13.14
C VAL A 152 3.07 2.22 -13.89
N ALA A 153 1.96 1.86 -13.29
CA ALA A 153 0.65 2.25 -13.80
C ALA A 153 0.47 3.76 -13.67
N ALA A 154 0.04 4.42 -14.72
CA ALA A 154 -0.39 5.82 -14.64
C ALA A 154 -1.60 5.94 -13.70
N GLN A 155 -1.67 7.03 -12.95
CA GLN A 155 -2.84 7.29 -12.11
C GLN A 155 -4.06 7.60 -12.99
N PRO A 156 -5.25 7.03 -12.71
CA PRO A 156 -6.46 7.38 -13.42
C PRO A 156 -6.84 8.85 -13.19
N MET A 157 -7.38 9.50 -14.20
CA MET A 157 -8.06 10.78 -14.05
C MET A 157 -9.45 10.53 -13.48
N ILE A 158 -9.69 10.95 -12.24
CA ILE A 158 -10.93 10.71 -11.50
C ILE A 158 -11.69 12.02 -11.36
N VAL A 159 -13.01 12.00 -11.53
CA VAL A 159 -13.88 13.09 -11.09
C VAL A 159 -14.87 12.58 -10.06
N VAL A 160 -15.03 13.33 -8.96
CA VAL A 160 -16.05 13.11 -7.93
C VAL A 160 -17.19 14.08 -8.20
N ILE A 161 -18.41 13.56 -8.43
CA ILE A 161 -19.57 14.35 -8.81
C ILE A 161 -20.66 14.20 -7.75
N SER A 162 -21.04 15.31 -7.11
CA SER A 162 -22.21 15.36 -6.24
C SER A 162 -23.45 15.77 -7.03
N THR A 163 -24.59 15.09 -6.81
CA THR A 163 -25.89 15.49 -7.38
C THR A 163 -26.87 15.76 -6.26
N GLY A 164 -27.66 16.81 -6.42
CA GLY A 164 -28.71 17.20 -5.49
C GLY A 164 -28.89 18.73 -5.40
N ASN A 165 -30.15 19.16 -5.46
CA ASN A 165 -30.50 20.59 -5.33
C ASN A 165 -30.40 21.09 -3.88
N GLU A 166 -30.40 20.18 -2.92
CA GLU A 166 -30.29 20.46 -1.49
C GLU A 166 -28.84 20.69 -1.01
N LEU A 167 -27.86 20.39 -1.86
CA LEU A 167 -26.44 20.39 -1.49
C LEU A 167 -25.84 21.80 -1.51
N VAL A 168 -25.20 22.17 -0.42
CA VAL A 168 -24.51 23.47 -0.26
C VAL A 168 -23.05 23.26 0.15
N GLU A 169 -22.17 24.08 -0.40
CA GLU A 169 -20.74 24.03 -0.06
C GLU A 169 -20.48 24.31 1.42
N PRO A 170 -19.49 23.66 2.03
CA PRO A 170 -19.00 24.04 3.35
C PRO A 170 -18.54 25.51 3.35
N GLY A 171 -18.98 26.27 4.37
CA GLY A 171 -18.64 27.69 4.51
C GLY A 171 -19.69 28.66 3.95
N GLU A 172 -20.57 28.24 3.05
CA GLU A 172 -21.66 29.05 2.56
C GLU A 172 -22.84 29.10 3.56
N THR A 173 -23.76 30.05 3.39
CA THR A 173 -25.02 30.10 4.16
C THR A 173 -25.89 28.91 3.81
N ILE A 174 -26.54 28.31 4.81
CA ILE A 174 -27.38 27.13 4.65
C ILE A 174 -28.81 27.40 5.12
N GLU A 175 -29.77 27.02 4.31
CA GLU A 175 -31.19 27.08 4.63
C GLU A 175 -31.66 25.79 5.34
N PRO A 176 -32.78 25.83 6.13
CA PRO A 176 -33.23 24.66 6.89
C PRO A 176 -33.53 23.39 6.09
N HIS A 177 -33.81 23.50 4.79
CA HIS A 177 -34.10 22.37 3.90
C HIS A 177 -32.85 21.87 3.14
N GLN A 178 -31.69 22.46 3.35
CA GLN A 178 -30.44 22.12 2.67
C GLN A 178 -29.52 21.31 3.58
N VAL A 179 -28.56 20.62 2.95
CA VAL A 179 -27.53 19.84 3.65
C VAL A 179 -26.14 20.15 3.07
N ARG A 180 -25.11 19.93 3.86
CA ARG A 180 -23.73 20.13 3.42
C ARG A 180 -23.29 19.03 2.45
N ARG A 181 -22.57 19.43 1.42
CA ARG A 181 -21.94 18.53 0.43
C ARG A 181 -20.73 17.82 1.03
N SER A 182 -20.98 16.89 1.97
CA SER A 182 -19.93 16.20 2.74
C SER A 182 -19.32 14.99 2.03
N ASN A 183 -20.10 14.29 1.18
CA ASN A 183 -19.67 13.04 0.56
C ASN A 183 -18.48 13.22 -0.38
N SER A 184 -18.46 14.25 -1.23
CA SER A 184 -17.34 14.51 -2.14
C SER A 184 -16.04 14.77 -1.39
N TYR A 185 -16.09 15.45 -0.26
CA TYR A 185 -14.94 15.66 0.60
C TYR A 185 -14.42 14.34 1.19
N GLY A 186 -15.31 13.49 1.70
CA GLY A 186 -14.95 12.17 2.22
C GLY A 186 -14.37 11.25 1.13
N ILE A 187 -14.99 11.23 -0.05
CA ILE A 187 -14.50 10.46 -1.21
C ILE A 187 -13.11 10.94 -1.61
N THR A 188 -12.93 12.26 -1.81
CA THR A 188 -11.66 12.85 -2.24
C THR A 188 -10.55 12.62 -1.21
N ALA A 189 -10.87 12.76 0.09
CA ALA A 189 -9.92 12.47 1.16
C ALA A 189 -9.46 11.01 1.13
N SER A 190 -10.40 10.06 0.99
CA SER A 190 -10.09 8.64 0.91
C SER A 190 -9.24 8.30 -0.34
N LEU A 191 -9.57 8.84 -1.51
CA LEU A 191 -8.76 8.67 -2.72
C LEU A 191 -7.33 9.15 -2.54
N ARG A 192 -7.15 10.33 -1.96
CA ARG A 192 -5.81 10.91 -1.67
C ARG A 192 -5.03 10.09 -0.66
N GLN A 193 -5.68 9.58 0.38
CA GLN A 193 -5.08 8.68 1.37
C GLN A 193 -4.53 7.39 0.71
N HIS A 194 -5.18 6.92 -0.37
CA HIS A 194 -4.75 5.78 -1.17
C HIS A 194 -3.77 6.15 -2.31
N GLY A 195 -3.22 7.37 -2.28
CA GLY A 195 -2.22 7.83 -3.25
C GLY A 195 -2.79 8.28 -4.60
N LEU A 196 -4.11 8.38 -4.74
CA LEU A 196 -4.77 8.84 -5.97
C LEU A 196 -4.94 10.37 -5.89
N THR A 197 -4.12 11.10 -6.63
CA THR A 197 -4.04 12.57 -6.53
C THR A 197 -4.66 13.30 -7.72
N ARG A 198 -4.91 12.61 -8.85
CA ARG A 198 -5.53 13.18 -10.05
C ARG A 198 -7.05 13.17 -9.94
N VAL A 199 -7.57 13.90 -8.95
CA VAL A 199 -9.00 13.93 -8.60
C VAL A 199 -9.54 15.35 -8.81
N ALA A 200 -10.51 15.47 -9.71
CA ALA A 200 -11.35 16.64 -9.88
C ALA A 200 -12.64 16.50 -9.08
N ASP A 201 -13.33 17.61 -8.82
CA ASP A 201 -14.59 17.67 -8.11
C ASP A 201 -15.61 18.51 -8.90
N ASP A 202 -16.87 18.07 -8.90
CA ASP A 202 -17.97 18.76 -9.55
C ASP A 202 -19.29 18.64 -8.76
N HIS A 203 -20.17 19.61 -8.93
CA HIS A 203 -21.52 19.57 -8.39
C HIS A 203 -22.53 19.89 -9.51
N VAL A 204 -23.47 19.01 -9.68
CA VAL A 204 -24.52 19.13 -10.72
C VAL A 204 -25.89 19.06 -10.06
N ARG A 205 -26.76 20.00 -10.40
CA ARG A 205 -28.13 20.01 -9.94
C ARG A 205 -28.93 18.88 -10.58
N ASP A 206 -30.06 18.50 -9.96
CA ASP A 206 -30.99 17.51 -10.49
C ASP A 206 -31.82 18.09 -11.66
N ASP A 207 -31.11 18.41 -12.73
CA ASP A 207 -31.63 18.88 -14.00
C ASP A 207 -31.09 18.00 -15.13
N GLU A 208 -31.97 17.43 -15.95
CA GLU A 208 -31.58 16.46 -16.97
C GLU A 208 -30.64 17.02 -18.02
N VAL A 209 -30.80 18.30 -18.40
CA VAL A 209 -29.96 18.94 -19.42
C VAL A 209 -28.56 19.16 -18.85
N GLN A 210 -28.47 19.77 -17.65
CA GLN A 210 -27.18 20.00 -16.99
C GLN A 210 -26.45 18.67 -16.71
N LEU A 211 -27.14 17.66 -16.21
CA LEU A 211 -26.57 16.32 -15.99
C LEU A 211 -26.04 15.73 -17.29
N THR A 212 -26.80 15.81 -18.39
CA THR A 212 -26.39 15.28 -19.69
C THR A 212 -25.11 15.99 -20.18
N ASP A 213 -25.06 17.31 -20.14
CA ASP A 213 -23.93 18.08 -20.60
C ASP A 213 -22.67 17.82 -19.76
N ARG A 214 -22.81 17.84 -18.41
CA ARG A 214 -21.67 17.64 -17.49
C ARG A 214 -21.16 16.20 -17.56
N LEU A 215 -22.03 15.21 -17.52
CA LEU A 215 -21.63 13.81 -17.62
C LEU A 215 -21.02 13.49 -18.98
N SER A 216 -21.56 14.01 -20.08
CA SER A 216 -20.94 13.89 -21.41
C SER A 216 -19.53 14.48 -21.45
N PHE A 217 -19.31 15.64 -20.82
CA PHE A 217 -17.98 16.24 -20.71
C PHE A 217 -17.03 15.34 -19.91
N HIS A 218 -17.45 14.87 -18.72
CA HIS A 218 -16.61 14.03 -17.83
C HIS A 218 -16.30 12.66 -18.43
N LEU A 219 -17.24 12.04 -19.15
CA LEU A 219 -17.00 10.78 -19.86
C LEU A 219 -15.94 10.89 -20.98
N ARG A 220 -15.68 12.11 -21.50
CA ARG A 220 -14.64 12.34 -22.51
C ARG A 220 -13.28 12.72 -21.92
N THR A 221 -13.26 13.19 -20.67
CA THR A 221 -12.06 13.81 -20.08
C THR A 221 -11.49 13.07 -18.88
N HIS A 222 -12.21 12.09 -18.34
CA HIS A 222 -11.78 11.31 -17.16
C HIS A 222 -11.89 9.81 -17.43
N ASP A 223 -11.06 9.04 -16.73
CA ASP A 223 -11.07 7.57 -16.78
C ASP A 223 -12.13 6.98 -15.85
N VAL A 224 -12.44 7.70 -14.74
CA VAL A 224 -13.37 7.24 -13.71
C VAL A 224 -14.24 8.39 -13.23
N LEU A 225 -15.55 8.14 -13.20
CA LEU A 225 -16.54 9.01 -12.58
C LEU A 225 -17.04 8.34 -11.29
N ILE A 226 -16.93 9.06 -10.16
CA ILE A 226 -17.50 8.63 -8.87
C ILE A 226 -18.59 9.61 -8.50
N MET A 227 -19.85 9.17 -8.59
CA MET A 227 -21.00 10.00 -8.30
C MET A 227 -21.54 9.72 -6.90
N SER A 228 -22.10 10.71 -6.24
CA SER A 228 -22.81 10.56 -4.97
C SER A 228 -24.15 11.27 -5.03
N GLY A 229 -25.23 10.51 -4.83
CA GLY A 229 -26.60 10.96 -4.99
C GLY A 229 -27.23 10.52 -6.32
N GLY A 230 -28.56 10.72 -6.48
CA GLY A 230 -29.31 10.50 -7.72
C GLY A 230 -29.45 9.05 -8.19
N VAL A 231 -29.19 8.05 -7.35
CA VAL A 231 -29.18 6.62 -7.72
C VAL A 231 -30.14 5.73 -6.91
N SER A 232 -31.00 6.32 -6.10
CA SER A 232 -32.02 5.58 -5.36
C SER A 232 -33.18 5.20 -6.30
N MET A 233 -34.23 4.58 -5.77
CA MET A 233 -35.47 4.19 -6.51
C MET A 233 -36.47 5.35 -6.65
N GLY A 234 -36.04 6.59 -6.40
CA GLY A 234 -36.90 7.76 -6.46
C GLY A 234 -37.34 8.11 -7.90
N LYS A 235 -38.54 8.64 -8.06
CA LYS A 235 -39.04 9.11 -9.37
C LYS A 235 -38.18 10.23 -9.99
N LEU A 236 -37.35 10.88 -9.16
CA LEU A 236 -36.47 11.98 -9.55
C LEU A 236 -35.01 11.55 -9.76
N ASP A 237 -34.71 10.25 -9.66
CA ASP A 237 -33.34 9.76 -9.88
C ASP A 237 -32.99 9.74 -11.37
N LEU A 238 -32.44 10.84 -11.85
CA LEU A 238 -32.14 11.07 -13.27
C LEU A 238 -30.83 10.40 -13.72
N VAL A 239 -29.89 10.16 -12.79
CA VAL A 239 -28.53 9.70 -13.10
C VAL A 239 -28.50 8.40 -13.93
N PRO A 240 -29.19 7.30 -13.56
CA PRO A 240 -29.15 6.08 -14.36
C PRO A 240 -29.67 6.27 -15.79
N LYS A 241 -30.76 7.04 -15.97
CA LYS A 241 -31.36 7.32 -17.29
C LYS A 241 -30.43 8.15 -18.18
N VAL A 242 -29.76 9.15 -17.60
CA VAL A 242 -28.82 10.01 -18.35
C VAL A 242 -27.58 9.21 -18.74
N LEU A 243 -27.04 8.38 -17.84
CA LEU A 243 -25.90 7.51 -18.15
C LEU A 243 -26.22 6.53 -19.29
N GLU A 244 -27.38 5.91 -19.26
CA GLU A 244 -27.84 5.02 -20.35
C GLU A 244 -27.94 5.77 -21.70
N LYS A 245 -28.52 6.97 -21.72
CA LYS A 245 -28.58 7.83 -22.92
C LYS A 245 -27.20 8.19 -23.44
N LEU A 246 -26.20 8.32 -22.55
CA LEU A 246 -24.82 8.65 -22.90
C LEU A 246 -23.97 7.42 -23.27
N GLY A 247 -24.57 6.24 -23.41
CA GLY A 247 -23.90 5.00 -23.81
C GLY A 247 -23.03 4.39 -22.71
N VAL A 248 -23.48 4.51 -21.45
CA VAL A 248 -22.86 3.80 -20.33
C VAL A 248 -23.64 2.51 -20.10
N ASP A 249 -22.99 1.39 -20.36
CA ASP A 249 -23.59 0.06 -20.19
C ASP A 249 -23.65 -0.30 -18.70
N LEU A 250 -24.85 -0.62 -18.21
CA LEU A 250 -25.06 -1.05 -16.82
C LEU A 250 -24.44 -2.43 -16.59
N VAL A 251 -23.56 -2.54 -15.61
CA VAL A 251 -23.01 -3.82 -15.13
C VAL A 251 -23.85 -4.38 -13.99
N PHE A 252 -24.11 -3.56 -12.96
CA PHE A 252 -25.06 -3.90 -11.90
C PHE A 252 -25.70 -2.66 -11.29
N HIS A 253 -26.93 -2.84 -10.80
CA HIS A 253 -27.65 -1.89 -9.95
C HIS A 253 -28.27 -2.65 -8.80
N HIS A 254 -28.07 -2.16 -7.57
CA HIS A 254 -28.41 -2.79 -6.30
C HIS A 254 -27.51 -3.98 -5.91
N ILE A 255 -27.07 -3.94 -4.67
CA ILE A 255 -26.29 -4.99 -4.04
C ILE A 255 -27.06 -5.50 -2.81
N ALA A 256 -27.03 -6.79 -2.56
CA ALA A 256 -27.68 -7.42 -1.41
C ALA A 256 -26.92 -7.15 -0.10
N GLN A 257 -26.84 -5.87 0.28
CA GLN A 257 -26.10 -5.39 1.45
C GLN A 257 -26.81 -4.29 2.22
N ARG A 258 -26.32 -4.01 3.43
CA ARG A 258 -26.71 -2.88 4.27
C ARG A 258 -25.52 -2.36 5.07
N PRO A 259 -25.23 -1.02 5.03
CA PRO A 259 -25.81 -0.01 4.14
C PRO A 259 -25.28 -0.13 2.71
N GLY A 260 -25.78 0.70 1.79
CA GLY A 260 -25.23 0.83 0.44
C GLY A 260 -25.95 0.01 -0.64
N LYS A 261 -27.16 -0.54 -0.37
CA LYS A 261 -27.94 -1.32 -1.35
C LYS A 261 -28.04 -0.66 -2.73
N PRO A 262 -28.37 0.65 -2.89
CA PRO A 262 -28.65 1.25 -4.21
C PRO A 262 -27.38 1.69 -4.98
N MET A 263 -26.25 1.02 -4.78
CA MET A 263 -25.07 1.28 -5.61
C MET A 263 -25.31 0.87 -7.06
N TRP A 264 -24.88 1.73 -7.98
CA TRP A 264 -24.92 1.52 -9.43
C TRP A 264 -23.50 1.51 -9.99
N PHE A 265 -23.21 0.59 -10.91
CA PHE A 265 -21.92 0.52 -11.60
C PHE A 265 -22.14 0.23 -13.08
N GLY A 266 -21.45 0.97 -13.93
CA GLY A 266 -21.45 0.78 -15.37
C GLY A 266 -20.12 1.16 -16.02
N VAL A 267 -19.98 0.81 -17.28
CA VAL A 267 -18.79 1.12 -18.09
C VAL A 267 -19.25 1.79 -19.38
N SER A 268 -18.65 2.93 -19.68
CA SER A 268 -18.93 3.62 -20.95
C SER A 268 -18.34 2.84 -22.12
N GLN A 269 -19.02 2.82 -23.24
CA GLN A 269 -18.50 2.25 -24.49
C GLN A 269 -17.21 2.95 -24.96
N SER A 270 -16.96 4.19 -24.54
CA SER A 270 -15.71 4.90 -24.74
C SER A 270 -14.59 4.57 -23.75
N GLY A 271 -14.85 3.74 -22.74
CA GLY A 271 -13.87 3.22 -21.80
C GLY A 271 -13.98 3.63 -20.33
N PRO A 272 -14.46 4.86 -19.96
CA PRO A 272 -14.59 5.28 -18.57
C PRO A 272 -15.48 4.38 -17.72
N ALA A 273 -15.05 4.15 -16.46
CA ALA A 273 -15.84 3.46 -15.45
C ALA A 273 -16.67 4.46 -14.63
N VAL A 274 -17.94 4.13 -14.36
CA VAL A 274 -18.86 4.99 -13.61
C VAL A 274 -19.35 4.25 -12.36
N PHE A 275 -19.04 4.80 -11.20
CA PHE A 275 -19.53 4.33 -9.90
C PHE A 275 -20.50 5.38 -9.35
N ALA A 276 -21.78 5.05 -9.30
CA ALA A 276 -22.75 5.94 -8.71
C ALA A 276 -23.17 5.39 -7.34
N LEU A 277 -22.71 6.09 -6.30
CA LEU A 277 -22.82 5.71 -4.91
C LEU A 277 -24.09 6.29 -4.29
N PRO A 278 -24.67 5.64 -3.27
CA PRO A 278 -25.82 6.19 -2.55
C PRO A 278 -25.51 7.56 -1.95
N GLY A 279 -26.51 8.43 -1.84
CA GLY A 279 -26.36 9.77 -1.25
C GLY A 279 -26.14 9.77 0.27
N ASN A 280 -26.53 8.71 0.99
CA ASN A 280 -26.33 8.60 2.44
C ASN A 280 -24.83 8.41 2.78
N PRO A 281 -24.22 9.24 3.64
CA PRO A 281 -22.77 9.27 3.85
C PRO A 281 -22.13 7.95 4.28
N VAL A 282 -22.74 7.22 5.21
CA VAL A 282 -22.21 5.90 5.64
C VAL A 282 -22.21 4.92 4.48
N SER A 283 -23.29 4.91 3.67
CA SER A 283 -23.38 4.08 2.47
C SER A 283 -22.31 4.42 1.44
N THR A 284 -22.08 5.72 1.24
CA THR A 284 -21.08 6.24 0.30
C THR A 284 -19.69 5.72 0.66
N LEU A 285 -19.25 5.91 1.91
CA LEU A 285 -17.93 5.50 2.37
C LEU A 285 -17.75 3.97 2.39
N VAL A 286 -18.77 3.22 2.79
CA VAL A 286 -18.74 1.75 2.71
C VAL A 286 -18.60 1.28 1.27
N CYS A 287 -19.39 1.80 0.33
CA CYS A 287 -19.30 1.42 -1.08
C CYS A 287 -17.96 1.84 -1.71
N LEU A 288 -17.44 3.02 -1.33
CA LEU A 288 -16.13 3.49 -1.77
C LEU A 288 -15.03 2.51 -1.35
N SER A 289 -14.92 2.22 -0.05
CA SER A 289 -13.84 1.37 0.48
C SER A 289 -13.97 -0.09 0.05
N ARG A 290 -15.21 -0.59 -0.09
CA ARG A 290 -15.46 -2.00 -0.41
C ARG A 290 -15.35 -2.32 -1.90
N TYR A 291 -15.70 -1.38 -2.79
CA TYR A 291 -15.81 -1.65 -4.23
C TYR A 291 -14.96 -0.74 -5.09
N VAL A 292 -14.99 0.57 -4.87
CA VAL A 292 -14.31 1.53 -5.75
C VAL A 292 -12.80 1.43 -5.59
N LEU A 293 -12.28 1.51 -4.36
CA LEU A 293 -10.84 1.45 -4.12
C LEU A 293 -10.20 0.14 -4.60
N PRO A 294 -10.77 -1.05 -4.32
CA PRO A 294 -10.25 -2.30 -4.87
C PRO A 294 -10.30 -2.37 -6.39
N ALA A 295 -11.35 -1.82 -7.01
CA ALA A 295 -11.45 -1.78 -8.47
C ALA A 295 -10.38 -0.87 -9.10
N LEU A 296 -10.08 0.28 -8.47
CA LEU A 296 -9.01 1.17 -8.91
C LEU A 296 -7.62 0.53 -8.73
N SER A 297 -7.37 -0.14 -7.60
CA SER A 297 -6.15 -0.92 -7.38
C SER A 297 -5.97 -2.00 -8.44
N ALA A 298 -7.01 -2.77 -8.72
CA ALA A 298 -7.00 -3.79 -9.77
C ALA A 298 -6.77 -3.20 -11.17
N ALA A 299 -7.36 -2.04 -11.48
CA ALA A 299 -7.16 -1.34 -12.74
C ALA A 299 -5.71 -0.85 -12.93
N MET A 300 -5.04 -0.48 -11.85
CA MET A 300 -3.60 -0.17 -11.83
C MET A 300 -2.72 -1.44 -11.94
N GLY A 301 -3.32 -2.63 -11.84
CA GLY A 301 -2.62 -3.91 -11.88
C GLY A 301 -1.95 -4.27 -10.55
N GLU A 302 -2.42 -3.72 -9.44
CA GLU A 302 -1.96 -4.12 -8.11
C GLU A 302 -2.33 -5.58 -7.84
N ALA A 303 -1.40 -6.34 -7.29
CA ALA A 303 -1.67 -7.70 -6.85
C ALA A 303 -2.78 -7.71 -5.77
N PRO A 304 -3.78 -8.60 -5.89
CA PRO A 304 -4.88 -8.64 -4.94
C PRO A 304 -4.37 -8.92 -3.52
N LYS A 305 -4.93 -8.19 -2.56
CA LYS A 305 -4.65 -8.39 -1.13
C LYS A 305 -5.91 -8.91 -0.44
N GLU A 306 -5.77 -9.97 0.32
CA GLU A 306 -6.85 -10.43 1.18
C GLU A 306 -7.09 -9.41 2.31
N PRO A 307 -8.36 -9.03 2.57
CA PRO A 307 -8.67 -8.15 3.69
C PRO A 307 -8.31 -8.81 5.02
N SER A 308 -7.84 -8.02 5.96
CA SER A 308 -7.57 -8.48 7.32
C SER A 308 -8.82 -9.08 7.96
N ARG A 309 -8.64 -10.04 8.85
CA ARG A 309 -9.73 -10.66 9.62
C ARG A 309 -9.58 -10.30 11.08
N ILE A 310 -10.64 -9.79 11.69
CA ILE A 310 -10.60 -9.25 13.05
C ILE A 310 -11.80 -9.79 13.84
N ALA A 311 -11.58 -10.17 15.11
CA ALA A 311 -12.63 -10.66 16.00
C ALA A 311 -13.44 -9.52 16.63
N LEU A 312 -14.76 -9.67 16.72
CA LEU A 312 -15.66 -8.72 17.39
C LEU A 312 -15.46 -8.75 18.91
N THR A 313 -15.48 -7.57 19.55
CA THR A 313 -15.44 -7.43 21.03
C THR A 313 -16.79 -7.62 21.70
N ALA A 314 -17.88 -7.44 20.96
CA ALA A 314 -19.27 -7.55 21.43
C ALA A 314 -20.16 -8.20 20.35
N PRO A 315 -21.31 -8.77 20.71
CA PRO A 315 -22.23 -9.32 19.73
C PRO A 315 -22.85 -8.23 18.86
N VAL A 316 -23.17 -8.58 17.59
CA VAL A 316 -23.85 -7.69 16.63
C VAL A 316 -25.11 -8.35 16.16
N GLU A 317 -26.26 -7.65 16.30
CA GLU A 317 -27.56 -8.07 15.77
C GLU A 317 -27.80 -7.48 14.39
N VAL A 318 -28.24 -8.33 13.45
CA VAL A 318 -28.55 -7.96 12.07
C VAL A 318 -29.98 -8.36 11.77
N LYS A 319 -30.81 -7.39 11.35
CA LYS A 319 -32.25 -7.61 11.13
C LYS A 319 -32.64 -8.09 9.73
N ALA A 320 -31.71 -8.32 8.83
CA ALA A 320 -31.99 -8.68 7.45
C ALA A 320 -31.01 -9.72 6.91
N PRO A 321 -31.42 -10.64 6.03
CA PRO A 321 -30.55 -11.65 5.43
C PRO A 321 -29.68 -11.06 4.31
N LEU A 322 -28.98 -9.98 4.60
CA LEU A 322 -28.11 -9.23 3.69
C LEU A 322 -26.69 -9.19 4.28
N ALA A 323 -25.70 -9.00 3.43
CA ALA A 323 -24.37 -8.63 3.93
C ALA A 323 -24.48 -7.32 4.72
N PHE A 324 -23.92 -7.29 5.93
CA PHE A 324 -24.01 -6.12 6.80
C PHE A 324 -22.61 -5.56 7.06
N TYR A 325 -22.46 -4.27 6.86
CA TYR A 325 -21.23 -3.55 7.09
C TYR A 325 -21.34 -2.73 8.37
N MET A 326 -20.69 -3.22 9.43
CA MET A 326 -20.71 -2.62 10.76
C MET A 326 -19.48 -1.76 10.95
N PRO A 327 -19.60 -0.42 11.13
CA PRO A 327 -18.48 0.42 11.53
C PRO A 327 -17.88 -0.06 12.85
N VAL A 328 -16.54 0.03 12.97
CA VAL A 328 -15.81 -0.47 14.13
C VAL A 328 -14.67 0.45 14.54
N LYS A 329 -14.34 0.42 15.83
CA LYS A 329 -13.07 0.86 16.40
C LYS A 329 -12.14 -0.32 16.62
N LEU A 330 -10.88 -0.16 16.27
CA LEU A 330 -9.85 -1.15 16.58
C LEU A 330 -9.37 -0.96 18.03
N LYS A 331 -9.31 -2.04 18.78
CA LYS A 331 -8.79 -2.10 20.15
C LYS A 331 -7.65 -3.09 20.19
N THR A 332 -6.51 -2.66 20.65
CA THR A 332 -5.35 -3.54 20.87
C THR A 332 -5.18 -3.74 22.37
N ASP A 333 -5.12 -5.00 22.80
CA ASP A 333 -4.89 -5.37 24.18
C ASP A 333 -3.39 -5.32 24.54
N ASP A 334 -3.06 -5.52 25.82
CA ASP A 334 -1.69 -5.50 26.33
C ASP A 334 -0.81 -6.62 25.74
N TRP A 335 -1.41 -7.61 25.10
CA TRP A 335 -0.74 -8.72 24.40
C TRP A 335 -0.55 -8.43 22.89
N GLY A 336 -0.92 -7.22 22.43
CA GLY A 336 -0.83 -6.84 21.01
C GLY A 336 -1.95 -7.44 20.13
N ARG A 337 -2.99 -8.07 20.68
CA ARG A 337 -4.10 -8.61 19.90
C ARG A 337 -5.10 -7.51 19.56
N THR A 338 -5.32 -7.33 18.25
CA THR A 338 -6.29 -6.34 17.75
C THR A 338 -7.66 -6.98 17.60
N SER A 339 -8.69 -6.28 18.05
CA SER A 339 -10.10 -6.66 17.98
C SER A 339 -10.96 -5.48 17.52
N ALA A 340 -12.16 -5.75 17.01
CA ALA A 340 -13.09 -4.77 16.47
C ALA A 340 -14.23 -4.50 17.44
N GLU A 341 -14.31 -3.29 17.97
CA GLU A 341 -15.43 -2.81 18.78
C GLU A 341 -16.53 -2.28 17.86
N PRO A 342 -17.73 -2.89 17.84
CA PRO A 342 -18.83 -2.43 17.00
C PRO A 342 -19.30 -1.02 17.39
N CYS A 343 -19.46 -0.13 16.40
CA CYS A 343 -19.97 1.23 16.53
C CYS A 343 -21.27 1.36 15.72
N PRO A 344 -22.42 0.98 16.27
CA PRO A 344 -23.68 1.01 15.56
C PRO A 344 -24.08 2.44 15.19
N THR A 345 -24.66 2.62 14.01
CA THR A 345 -25.20 3.90 13.53
C THR A 345 -26.73 3.90 13.62
N ASN A 346 -27.36 5.07 13.75
CA ASN A 346 -28.82 5.25 13.70
C ASN A 346 -29.37 5.14 12.25
N GLY A 347 -28.58 4.59 11.34
CA GLY A 347 -28.92 4.39 9.92
C GLY A 347 -27.82 4.88 8.99
N SER A 348 -28.05 4.71 7.69
CA SER A 348 -27.04 5.02 6.66
C SER A 348 -26.72 6.53 6.50
N GLY A 349 -27.55 7.40 7.07
CA GLY A 349 -27.34 8.85 7.09
C GLY A 349 -26.54 9.37 8.30
N ASP A 350 -26.35 8.54 9.33
CA ASP A 350 -25.68 8.92 10.57
C ASP A 350 -24.15 8.87 10.43
N PHE A 351 -23.60 9.85 9.71
CA PHE A 351 -22.17 9.95 9.50
C PHE A 351 -21.40 10.41 10.75
N THR A 352 -22.08 11.05 11.69
CA THR A 352 -21.44 11.53 12.94
C THR A 352 -20.98 10.36 13.81
N ALA A 353 -21.67 9.22 13.74
CA ALA A 353 -21.27 7.99 14.42
C ALA A 353 -19.99 7.35 13.84
N LEU A 354 -19.50 7.82 12.69
CA LEU A 354 -18.21 7.36 12.13
C LEU A 354 -17.00 8.03 12.78
N ALA A 355 -17.21 9.08 13.57
CA ALA A 355 -16.11 9.80 14.23
C ALA A 355 -15.30 8.85 15.14
N GLY A 356 -14.00 8.74 14.86
CA GLY A 356 -13.07 7.87 15.59
C GLY A 356 -13.28 6.38 15.34
N THR A 357 -13.98 5.96 14.27
CA THR A 357 -13.96 4.60 13.78
C THR A 357 -12.77 4.41 12.81
N ASP A 358 -12.23 3.19 12.77
CA ASP A 358 -11.07 2.86 11.92
C ASP A 358 -11.47 2.24 10.58
N GLY A 359 -12.73 1.85 10.46
CA GLY A 359 -13.25 1.16 9.28
C GLY A 359 -14.54 0.43 9.61
N PHE A 360 -14.80 -0.64 8.87
CA PHE A 360 -15.97 -1.49 9.09
C PHE A 360 -15.63 -2.96 8.90
N VAL A 361 -16.44 -3.83 9.51
CA VAL A 361 -16.37 -5.27 9.29
C VAL A 361 -17.54 -5.73 8.41
N GLU A 362 -17.26 -6.70 7.53
CA GLU A 362 -18.24 -7.37 6.68
C GLU A 362 -18.80 -8.60 7.41
N LEU A 363 -20.08 -8.55 7.76
CA LEU A 363 -20.83 -9.66 8.32
C LEU A 363 -21.62 -10.32 7.19
N PRO A 364 -21.45 -11.63 6.93
CA PRO A 364 -22.09 -12.30 5.81
C PRO A 364 -23.61 -12.39 5.99
N PRO A 365 -24.37 -12.58 4.89
CA PRO A 365 -25.79 -12.94 4.99
C PRO A 365 -25.93 -14.25 5.81
N GLY A 366 -26.88 -14.30 6.73
CA GLY A 366 -27.09 -15.52 7.50
C GLY A 366 -27.70 -15.29 8.87
N PRO A 367 -26.99 -15.57 9.98
CA PRO A 367 -27.56 -15.47 11.31
C PRO A 367 -27.94 -14.03 11.66
N ASN A 368 -29.01 -13.89 12.44
CA ASN A 368 -29.44 -12.56 12.92
C ASN A 368 -28.52 -12.01 14.01
N THR A 369 -27.67 -12.85 14.60
CA THR A 369 -26.74 -12.43 15.65
C THR A 369 -25.37 -13.04 15.40
N PHE A 370 -24.35 -12.19 15.40
CA PHE A 370 -22.95 -12.56 15.37
C PHE A 370 -22.38 -12.43 16.79
N PRO A 371 -21.85 -13.50 17.40
CA PRO A 371 -21.42 -13.46 18.79
C PRO A 371 -20.11 -12.65 18.96
N LYS A 372 -19.80 -12.26 20.19
CA LYS A 372 -18.46 -11.82 20.57
C LYS A 372 -17.44 -12.89 20.14
N GLY A 373 -16.30 -12.47 19.58
CA GLY A 373 -15.26 -13.35 19.05
C GLY A 373 -15.50 -13.82 17.60
N PHE A 374 -16.63 -13.49 16.99
CA PHE A 374 -16.83 -13.76 15.55
C PHE A 374 -15.76 -13.04 14.74
N VAL A 375 -15.08 -13.76 13.83
CA VAL A 375 -13.99 -13.24 13.00
C VAL A 375 -14.53 -12.81 11.66
N ALA A 376 -14.52 -11.50 11.40
CA ALA A 376 -15.05 -10.87 10.19
C ALA A 376 -13.92 -10.25 9.34
N ARG A 377 -14.18 -10.04 8.05
CA ARG A 377 -13.30 -9.26 7.17
C ARG A 377 -13.37 -7.79 7.58
N PHE A 378 -12.22 -7.14 7.69
CA PHE A 378 -12.10 -5.73 8.03
C PHE A 378 -11.64 -4.93 6.82
N PHE A 379 -12.26 -3.77 6.65
CA PHE A 379 -11.92 -2.76 5.63
C PHE A 379 -11.71 -1.42 6.34
N SER A 380 -10.53 -0.83 6.17
CA SER A 380 -10.23 0.53 6.67
C SER A 380 -10.94 1.60 5.81
N TRP A 381 -11.13 2.77 6.44
CA TRP A 381 -11.61 3.93 5.69
C TRP A 381 -10.57 4.46 4.70
#